data_403cdd7efbb5b0c05ee0445d1b30feff
#
_entry.id   403cdd7efbb5b0c05ee0445d1b30feff
#
_cell.length_a   1.000
_cell.length_b   1.000
_cell.length_c   1.000
_cell.angle_alpha   90.00
_cell.angle_beta   90.00
_cell.angle_gamma   90.00
#
_symmetry.space_group_name_H-M   'P 1'
#
loop_
_entity.id
_entity.type
_entity.pdbx_description
1 polymer ?
#
loop_
_entity_poly.entity_id
_entity_poly.type
_entity_poly.pdbx_seq_one_letter_code
_entity_poly.pdbx_strand_id
1 'polypeptide(L)'
;MPVLYLDHQNFTPMVTTEIAQLSSECNAWRDTLRSFRDEFSHLKNRLQEVAARQTHKEVLLEIEHLDNQFHIQLINIHDLKQSIKVHERKVSFERSGNNGQISDDTLAEHENLYDEYQALEQTLQELRDEFEGFVSHVR
;
A
#
# COMPACT_ATOMS: atom_id res chain seq x y z
N MET A 1 21.77 15.29 10.58
CA MET A 1 22.10 15.55 10.28
C MET A 1 21.89 15.63 10.02
N PRO A 2 21.67 15.76 10.10
CA PRO A 2 21.59 16.09 9.75
C PRO A 2 21.47 16.61 9.36
N VAL A 3 21.45 16.89 9.48
CA VAL A 3 21.75 17.50 8.95
C VAL A 3 22.07 18.07 8.63
N LEU A 4 22.06 18.27 8.68
CA LEU A 4 22.66 18.85 8.26
C LEU A 4 22.88 19.32 7.93
N TYR A 5 22.82 19.41 8.10
CA TYR A 5 23.42 20.13 7.67
C TYR A 5 23.41 20.80 7.38
N LEU A 6 23.26 21.04 7.46
CA LEU A 6 23.64 21.87 7.12
C LEU A 6 23.54 22.47 6.71
N ASP A 7 23.37 22.68 6.77
CA ASP A 7 23.54 23.39 6.25
C ASP A 7 23.46 23.85 5.66
N HIS A 8 23.29 24.00 5.53
CA HIS A 8 23.53 24.62 4.76
C HIS A 8 23.49 25.04 4.03
N GLN A 9 22.60 25.02 4.41
CA GLN A 9 22.96 25.74 3.57
C GLN A 9 22.36 26.01 2.24
N ASN A 10 22.07 25.51 1.36
CA ASN A 10 21.67 25.85 0.04
C ASN A 10 20.44 25.08 -0.32
N PHE A 11 19.45 25.73 -0.90
CA PHE A 11 18.13 25.17 -1.08
C PHE A 11 18.00 24.21 -2.26
N THR A 12 18.79 24.41 -3.30
CA THR A 12 18.69 23.60 -4.51
C THR A 12 18.88 22.10 -4.24
N PRO A 13 19.93 21.70 -3.50
CA PRO A 13 20.07 20.28 -3.16
C PRO A 13 18.91 19.74 -2.32
N MET A 14 18.33 20.54 -1.43
CA MET A 14 17.20 20.12 -0.61
C MET A 14 15.95 19.87 -1.45
N VAL A 15 15.66 20.75 -2.40
CA VAL A 15 14.53 20.59 -3.30
C VAL A 15 14.69 19.31 -4.11
N THR A 16 15.90 19.09 -4.64
CA THR A 16 16.17 17.87 -5.40
C THR A 16 15.99 16.62 -4.54
N THR A 17 16.44 16.70 -3.29
CA THR A 17 16.31 15.58 -2.35
C THR A 17 14.84 15.29 -2.06
N GLU A 18 14.02 16.32 -1.89
CA GLU A 18 12.60 16.14 -1.66
C GLU A 18 11.94 15.41 -2.82
N ILE A 19 12.21 15.83 -4.05
CA ILE A 19 11.64 15.19 -5.23
C ILE A 19 12.10 13.73 -5.32
N ALA A 20 13.39 13.49 -5.14
CA ALA A 20 13.93 12.14 -5.17
C ALA A 20 13.30 11.28 -4.08
N GLN A 21 13.09 11.86 -2.91
CA GLN A 21 12.47 11.16 -1.78
C GLN A 21 11.02 10.80 -2.09
N LEU A 22 10.25 11.74 -2.66
CA LEU A 22 8.86 11.46 -3.01
C LEU A 22 8.76 10.31 -4.01
N SER A 23 9.61 10.33 -5.03
CA SER A 23 9.62 9.29 -6.05
C SER A 23 10.03 7.95 -5.46
N SER A 24 11.03 7.96 -4.58
CA SER A 24 11.52 6.76 -3.92
C SER A 24 10.44 6.15 -3.04
N GLU A 25 9.71 6.98 -2.29
CA GLU A 25 8.64 6.52 -1.42
C GLU A 25 7.50 5.91 -2.23
N CYS A 26 7.10 6.57 -3.32
CA CYS A 26 6.05 6.05 -4.20
C CYS A 26 6.44 4.68 -4.77
N ASN A 27 7.67 4.53 -5.20
CA ASN A 27 8.16 3.25 -5.71
C ASN A 27 8.11 2.17 -4.64
N ALA A 28 8.52 2.50 -3.42
CA ALA A 28 8.53 1.55 -2.31
C ALA A 28 7.10 1.12 -1.97
N TRP A 29 6.16 2.06 -1.93
CA TRP A 29 4.75 1.75 -1.65
C TRP A 29 4.17 0.84 -2.72
N ARG A 30 4.42 1.14 -3.99
CA ARG A 30 3.92 0.30 -5.08
C ARG A 30 4.49 -1.12 -5.04
N ASP A 31 5.78 -1.23 -4.73
CA ASP A 31 6.42 -2.54 -4.63
C ASP A 31 5.83 -3.36 -3.48
N THR A 32 5.63 -2.72 -2.32
CA THR A 32 5.02 -3.39 -1.17
C THR A 32 3.58 -3.81 -1.47
N LEU A 33 2.81 -2.92 -2.12
CA LEU A 33 1.43 -3.25 -2.48
C LEU A 33 1.38 -4.41 -3.49
N ARG A 34 2.33 -4.47 -4.41
CA ARG A 34 2.42 -5.59 -5.35
C ARG A 34 2.70 -6.89 -4.61
N SER A 35 3.58 -6.86 -3.62
CA SER A 35 3.87 -8.04 -2.79
C SER A 35 2.63 -8.48 -2.02
N PHE A 36 1.89 -7.53 -1.46
CA PHE A 36 0.64 -7.85 -0.77
C PHE A 36 -0.39 -8.45 -1.74
N ARG A 37 -0.50 -7.90 -2.95
CA ARG A 37 -1.42 -8.46 -3.95
C ARG A 37 -1.10 -9.92 -4.22
N ASP A 38 0.17 -10.23 -4.41
CA ASP A 38 0.59 -11.60 -4.70
C ASP A 38 0.31 -12.50 -3.51
N GLU A 39 0.64 -12.03 -2.31
CA GLU A 39 0.41 -12.79 -1.09
C GLU A 39 -1.09 -13.06 -0.88
N PHE A 40 -1.92 -12.04 -1.01
CA PHE A 40 -3.35 -12.17 -0.72
C PHE A 40 -4.10 -12.94 -1.79
N SER A 41 -3.62 -12.91 -3.03
CA SER A 41 -4.14 -13.80 -4.07
C SER A 41 -3.85 -15.26 -3.70
N HIS A 42 -2.66 -15.51 -3.17
CA HIS A 42 -2.28 -16.84 -2.72
C HIS A 42 -3.11 -17.29 -1.51
N LEU A 43 -3.31 -16.38 -0.54
CA LEU A 43 -4.14 -16.69 0.64
C LEU A 43 -5.58 -17.00 0.25
N LYS A 44 -6.10 -16.27 -0.74
CA LYS A 44 -7.46 -16.52 -1.25
C LYS A 44 -7.56 -17.91 -1.85
N ASN A 45 -6.54 -18.34 -2.58
CA ASN A 45 -6.51 -19.69 -3.14
C ASN A 45 -6.43 -20.75 -2.03
N ARG A 46 -5.61 -20.52 -1.01
CA ARG A 46 -5.55 -21.42 0.16
C ARG A 46 -6.90 -21.53 0.85
N LEU A 47 -7.61 -20.43 0.97
CA LEU A 47 -8.94 -20.42 1.56
C LEU A 47 -9.90 -21.31 0.77
N GLN A 48 -9.82 -21.27 -0.56
CA GLN A 48 -10.66 -22.10 -1.41
C GLN A 48 -10.35 -23.58 -1.20
N GLU A 49 -9.09 -23.93 -1.00
CA GLU A 49 -8.70 -25.31 -0.72
C GLU A 49 -9.26 -25.78 0.62
N VAL A 50 -9.22 -24.93 1.62
CA VAL A 50 -9.81 -25.25 2.93
C VAL A 50 -11.32 -25.42 2.79
N ALA A 51 -11.96 -24.52 2.02
CA ALA A 51 -13.41 -24.55 1.82
C ALA A 51 -13.90 -25.86 1.23
N ALA A 52 -13.11 -26.43 0.33
CA ALA A 52 -13.49 -27.67 -0.36
C ALA A 52 -13.64 -28.87 0.60
N ARG A 53 -13.07 -28.75 1.79
CA ARG A 53 -13.07 -29.84 2.79
C ARG A 53 -14.06 -29.61 3.92
N GLN A 54 -14.79 -28.49 3.91
CA GLN A 54 -15.65 -28.12 5.01
C GLN A 54 -17.11 -28.38 4.67
N THR A 55 -17.85 -28.89 5.66
CA THR A 55 -19.28 -29.10 5.50
C THR A 55 -20.09 -28.41 6.61
N HIS A 56 -19.43 -27.98 7.67
CA HIS A 56 -20.10 -27.27 8.78
C HIS A 56 -20.54 -25.89 8.35
N LYS A 57 -21.79 -25.59 8.57
CA LYS A 57 -22.38 -24.31 8.18
C LYS A 57 -21.65 -23.13 8.77
N GLU A 58 -21.30 -23.19 10.06
CA GLU A 58 -20.62 -22.09 10.73
C GLU A 58 -19.25 -21.82 10.13
N VAL A 59 -18.51 -22.86 9.79
CA VAL A 59 -17.21 -22.74 9.18
C VAL A 59 -17.35 -22.16 7.78
N LEU A 60 -18.35 -22.60 7.01
CA LEU A 60 -18.58 -22.10 5.66
C LEU A 60 -18.97 -20.61 5.67
N LEU A 61 -19.68 -20.15 6.69
CA LEU A 61 -19.99 -18.72 6.84
C LEU A 61 -18.74 -17.90 7.12
N GLU A 62 -17.85 -18.44 7.93
CA GLU A 62 -16.58 -17.78 8.22
C GLU A 62 -15.70 -17.70 6.98
N ILE A 63 -15.69 -18.76 6.19
CA ILE A 63 -14.97 -18.79 4.90
C ILE A 63 -15.52 -17.72 3.97
N GLU A 64 -16.84 -17.61 3.89
CA GLU A 64 -17.46 -16.60 3.04
C GLU A 64 -17.06 -15.18 3.47
N HIS A 65 -17.03 -14.94 4.77
CA HIS A 65 -16.58 -13.66 5.32
C HIS A 65 -15.13 -13.36 4.90
N LEU A 66 -14.24 -14.33 5.08
CA LEU A 66 -12.82 -14.13 4.73
C LEU A 66 -12.63 -13.95 3.23
N ASP A 67 -13.34 -14.73 2.42
CA ASP A 67 -13.25 -14.61 0.97
C ASP A 67 -13.69 -13.22 0.52
N ASN A 68 -14.75 -12.72 1.12
CA ASN A 68 -15.26 -11.38 0.84
C ASN A 68 -14.23 -10.32 1.23
N GLN A 69 -13.60 -10.48 2.39
CA GLN A 69 -12.57 -9.55 2.85
C GLN A 69 -11.34 -9.57 1.92
N PHE A 70 -10.91 -10.73 1.51
CA PHE A 70 -9.81 -10.83 0.55
C PHE A 70 -10.14 -10.10 -0.75
N HIS A 71 -11.36 -10.31 -1.25
CA HIS A 71 -11.80 -9.66 -2.48
C HIS A 71 -11.77 -8.14 -2.36
N ILE A 72 -12.34 -7.63 -1.26
CA ILE A 72 -12.39 -6.18 -1.01
C ILE A 72 -10.98 -5.60 -0.92
N GLN A 73 -10.09 -6.28 -0.20
CA GLN A 73 -8.75 -5.75 0.00
C GLN A 73 -7.90 -5.82 -1.27
N LEU A 74 -8.12 -6.81 -2.11
CA LEU A 74 -7.43 -6.86 -3.41
C LEU A 74 -7.85 -5.68 -4.29
N ILE A 75 -9.12 -5.28 -4.24
CA ILE A 75 -9.59 -4.10 -4.93
C ILE A 75 -8.94 -2.84 -4.35
N ASN A 76 -8.88 -2.75 -3.02
CA ASN A 76 -8.27 -1.59 -2.36
C ASN A 76 -6.79 -1.46 -2.70
N ILE A 77 -6.07 -2.58 -2.79
CA ILE A 77 -4.68 -2.58 -3.21
C ILE A 77 -4.55 -2.02 -4.63
N HIS A 78 -5.40 -2.50 -5.53
CA HIS A 78 -5.39 -2.04 -6.92
C HIS A 78 -5.66 -0.54 -7.01
N ASP A 79 -6.69 -0.08 -6.32
CA ASP A 79 -7.09 1.32 -6.36
C ASP A 79 -6.01 2.24 -5.81
N LEU A 80 -5.40 1.86 -4.70
CA LEU A 80 -4.34 2.67 -4.12
C LEU A 80 -3.10 2.71 -5.02
N LYS A 81 -2.75 1.59 -5.63
CA LYS A 81 -1.64 1.57 -6.60
C LYS A 81 -1.89 2.53 -7.75
N GLN A 82 -3.13 2.58 -8.24
CA GLN A 82 -3.48 3.51 -9.33
C GLN A 82 -3.36 4.96 -8.87
N SER A 83 -3.84 5.25 -7.66
CA SER A 83 -3.72 6.60 -7.11
C SER A 83 -2.27 7.03 -6.97
N ILE A 84 -1.42 6.11 -6.53
CA ILE A 84 0.01 6.40 -6.40
C ILE A 84 0.63 6.67 -7.77
N LYS A 85 0.27 5.90 -8.79
CA LYS A 85 0.77 6.12 -10.16
C LYS A 85 0.39 7.49 -10.70
N VAL A 86 -0.86 7.89 -10.49
CA VAL A 86 -1.32 9.21 -10.92
C VAL A 86 -0.53 10.30 -10.20
N HIS A 87 -0.32 10.13 -8.90
CA HIS A 87 0.46 11.07 -8.11
C HIS A 87 1.91 11.15 -8.61
N GLU A 88 2.53 10.02 -8.93
CA GLU A 88 3.89 10.00 -9.47
C GLU A 88 4.01 10.79 -10.76
N ARG A 89 3.02 10.69 -11.63
CA ARG A 89 3.01 11.47 -12.87
C ARG A 89 2.95 12.96 -12.58
N LYS A 90 2.15 13.34 -11.59
CA LYS A 90 2.03 14.74 -11.18
C LYS A 90 3.34 15.27 -10.63
N VAL A 91 4.01 14.50 -9.77
CA VAL A 91 5.32 14.84 -9.23
C VAL A 91 6.33 15.02 -10.35
N SER A 92 6.34 14.10 -11.31
CA SER A 92 7.23 14.12 -12.45
C SER A 92 6.98 15.35 -13.32
N PHE A 93 5.72 15.68 -13.54
CA PHE A 93 5.32 16.85 -14.32
C PHE A 93 5.78 18.13 -13.65
N GLU A 94 5.59 18.26 -12.36
CA GLU A 94 5.99 19.45 -11.61
C GLU A 94 7.50 19.60 -11.58
N ARG A 95 8.21 18.48 -11.47
CA ARG A 95 9.67 18.50 -11.51
C ARG A 95 10.18 19.09 -12.82
N SER A 96 9.52 18.77 -13.94
CA SER A 96 9.93 19.25 -15.27
C SER A 96 9.51 20.70 -15.50
N GLY A 97 8.38 21.14 -14.94
CA GLY A 97 7.74 22.38 -15.32
C GLY A 97 7.90 23.53 -14.35
N ASN A 98 8.18 23.30 -13.08
CA ASN A 98 8.16 24.33 -12.05
C ASN A 98 9.54 24.58 -11.46
N ASN A 99 10.57 24.64 -12.31
CA ASN A 99 11.95 24.82 -11.85
C ASN A 99 12.35 23.77 -10.82
N GLY A 100 11.78 22.57 -10.93
CA GLY A 100 12.08 21.49 -10.00
C GLY A 100 11.38 21.60 -8.66
N GLN A 101 10.38 22.46 -8.53
CA GLN A 101 9.67 22.66 -7.27
C GLN A 101 8.35 21.89 -7.25
N ILE A 102 8.04 21.34 -6.08
CA ILE A 102 6.79 20.63 -5.85
C ILE A 102 5.82 21.58 -5.15
N SER A 103 4.58 21.62 -5.63
CA SER A 103 3.57 22.50 -5.04
C SER A 103 3.12 21.98 -3.68
N ASP A 104 2.57 22.89 -2.86
CA ASP A 104 2.03 22.52 -1.56
C ASP A 104 0.90 21.50 -1.69
N ASP A 105 0.08 21.64 -2.73
CA ASP A 105 -1.01 20.68 -2.97
C ASP A 105 -0.48 19.29 -3.23
N THR A 106 0.60 19.19 -3.99
CA THR A 106 1.21 17.89 -4.29
C THR A 106 1.84 17.26 -3.05
N LEU A 107 2.46 18.09 -2.21
CA LEU A 107 3.00 17.61 -0.94
C LEU A 107 1.90 17.10 -0.02
N ALA A 108 0.79 17.83 0.08
CA ALA A 108 -0.36 17.41 0.88
C ALA A 108 -0.95 16.11 0.35
N GLU A 109 -1.04 15.97 -0.97
CA GLU A 109 -1.52 14.74 -1.60
C GLU A 109 -0.62 13.55 -1.27
N HIS A 110 0.69 13.80 -1.28
CA HIS A 110 1.67 12.76 -0.95
C HIS A 110 1.47 12.26 0.49
N GLU A 111 1.26 13.18 1.42
CA GLU A 111 1.02 12.83 2.82
C GLU A 111 -0.28 12.06 2.99
N ASN A 112 -1.33 12.44 2.26
CA ASN A 112 -2.59 11.73 2.30
C ASN A 112 -2.45 10.31 1.77
N LEU A 113 -1.69 10.14 0.70
CA LEU A 113 -1.43 8.80 0.14
C LEU A 113 -0.63 7.94 1.12
N TYR A 114 0.32 8.54 1.81
CA TYR A 114 1.08 7.83 2.82
C TYR A 114 0.17 7.32 3.93
N ASP A 115 -0.76 8.17 4.40
CA ASP A 115 -1.71 7.79 5.44
C ASP A 115 -2.62 6.65 4.96
N GLU A 116 -3.11 6.73 3.73
CA GLU A 116 -3.93 5.67 3.14
C GLU A 116 -3.14 4.36 3.02
N TYR A 117 -1.88 4.48 2.61
CA TYR A 117 -1.00 3.32 2.48
C TYR A 117 -0.79 2.64 3.84
N GLN A 118 -0.51 3.42 4.88
CA GLN A 118 -0.31 2.86 6.21
C GLN A 118 -1.57 2.20 6.74
N ALA A 119 -2.72 2.82 6.54
CA ALA A 119 -4.00 2.26 6.98
C ALA A 119 -4.29 0.94 6.27
N LEU A 120 -4.04 0.90 4.97
CA LEU A 120 -4.24 -0.34 4.20
C LEU A 120 -3.27 -1.42 4.65
N GLU A 121 -2.01 -1.08 4.86
CA GLU A 121 -1.02 -2.04 5.31
C GLU A 121 -1.44 -2.68 6.63
N GLN A 122 -1.93 -1.88 7.56
CA GLN A 122 -2.40 -2.40 8.84
C GLN A 122 -3.61 -3.32 8.66
N THR A 123 -4.56 -2.91 7.83
CA THR A 123 -5.74 -3.73 7.52
C THR A 123 -5.33 -5.07 6.93
N LEU A 124 -4.37 -5.07 6.02
CA LEU A 124 -3.90 -6.30 5.40
C LEU A 124 -3.21 -7.22 6.41
N GLN A 125 -2.43 -6.66 7.32
CA GLN A 125 -1.78 -7.46 8.37
C GLN A 125 -2.81 -8.07 9.28
N GLU A 126 -3.84 -7.33 9.65
CA GLU A 126 -4.93 -7.84 10.49
C GLU A 126 -5.69 -8.96 9.79
N LEU A 127 -5.95 -8.81 8.51
CA LEU A 127 -6.64 -9.84 7.75
C LEU A 127 -5.79 -11.10 7.61
N ARG A 128 -4.48 -10.93 7.41
CA ARG A 128 -3.56 -12.07 7.39
C ARG A 128 -3.62 -12.83 8.71
N ASP A 129 -3.59 -12.11 9.82
CA ASP A 129 -3.62 -12.73 11.14
C ASP A 129 -4.95 -13.45 11.37
N GLU A 130 -6.04 -12.84 10.94
CA GLU A 130 -7.35 -13.46 11.04
C GLU A 130 -7.42 -14.77 10.26
N PHE A 131 -6.87 -14.76 9.04
CA PHE A 131 -6.83 -15.96 8.20
C PHE A 131 -5.98 -17.06 8.84
N GLU A 132 -4.80 -16.71 9.35
CA GLU A 132 -3.92 -17.70 9.98
C GLU A 132 -4.57 -18.30 11.23
N GLY A 133 -5.26 -17.46 12.01
CA GLY A 133 -6.02 -17.94 13.16
C GLY A 133 -7.13 -18.90 12.76
N PHE A 134 -7.84 -18.55 11.69
CA PHE A 134 -8.90 -19.41 11.15
C PHE A 134 -8.35 -20.77 10.72
N VAL A 135 -7.27 -20.77 9.94
CA VAL A 135 -6.67 -22.01 9.45
C VAL A 135 -6.21 -22.90 10.60
N SER A 136 -5.62 -22.31 11.64
CA SER A 136 -5.21 -23.06 12.83
C SER A 136 -6.39 -23.68 13.56
N HIS A 137 -7.52 -22.99 13.55
CA HIS A 137 -8.70 -23.43 14.28
C HIS A 137 -9.45 -24.57 13.59
N VAL A 138 -9.51 -24.56 12.25
CA VAL A 138 -10.33 -25.52 11.49
C VAL A 138 -9.58 -26.78 11.05
N ARG A 139 -8.31 -26.88 11.33
CA ARG A 139 -7.50 -28.01 10.92
C ARG A 139 -7.78 -29.27 11.67
#